data_c2e33eb0bf323cff63ce19f893bbfb5c
#
_entry.id   c2e33eb0bf323cff63ce19f893bbfb5c
#
_cell.length_a   1.000
_cell.length_b   1.000
_cell.length_c   1.000
_cell.angle_alpha   90.00
_cell.angle_beta   90.00
_cell.angle_gamma   90.00
#
_symmetry.space_group_name_H-M   'P 1'
#
loop_
_entity.id
_entity.type
_entity.pdbx_description
1 polymer ?
#
loop_
_entity_poly.entity_id
_entity_poly.type
_entity_poly.pdbx_seq_one_letter_code
_entity_poly.pdbx_strand_id
1 'polypeptide(L)'
;MIRKNSKSILFFLTISIVVLLVSCDPAKKYEKAEKDAINNYLNVNSNLNFVQQPSGLYYLEVVAGTGRQPVKLDTVYVVYTGKFLNGNVFDSNVGGNQLVFPIGTGEMLTGFEEGIMLMKQGGKATILVPSNLAYGTQGFYTIPGYTALLYDIELAKVAPGPNASKK
;
A
#
# COMPACT_ATOMS: atom_id res chain seq x y z
N MET A 1 66.21 -27.13 5.48
CA MET A 1 65.47 -26.96 6.74
C MET A 1 64.53 -25.78 6.53
N ILE A 2 63.31 -26.02 6.04
CA ILE A 2 62.31 -24.95 5.66
C ILE A 2 61.29 -24.89 6.78
N ARG A 3 61.37 -23.86 7.60
CA ARG A 3 60.39 -23.57 8.67
C ARG A 3 59.17 -22.89 8.04
N LYS A 4 58.18 -23.68 7.73
CA LYS A 4 56.89 -23.21 7.14
C LYS A 4 56.14 -22.39 8.19
N ASN A 5 55.86 -21.10 7.90
CA ASN A 5 55.17 -20.15 8.77
C ASN A 5 53.71 -20.57 8.97
N SER A 6 53.44 -21.34 9.99
CA SER A 6 52.13 -21.79 10.44
C SER A 6 51.17 -20.62 10.79
N LYS A 7 51.73 -19.46 11.20
CA LYS A 7 50.95 -18.29 11.59
C LYS A 7 50.24 -17.56 10.43
N SER A 8 50.86 -17.60 9.22
CA SER A 8 50.23 -17.00 8.02
C SER A 8 49.03 -17.78 7.53
N ILE A 9 49.04 -19.10 7.64
CA ILE A 9 47.94 -19.96 7.19
C ILE A 9 46.72 -19.80 8.11
N LEU A 10 46.95 -19.64 9.42
CA LEU A 10 45.84 -19.39 10.38
C LEU A 10 45.16 -18.02 10.16
N PHE A 11 45.95 -16.99 9.78
CA PHE A 11 45.44 -15.65 9.52
C PHE A 11 44.59 -15.58 8.26
N PHE A 12 44.93 -16.33 7.21
CA PHE A 12 44.09 -16.41 5.98
C PHE A 12 42.84 -17.26 6.18
N LEU A 13 42.85 -18.24 7.07
CA LEU A 13 41.68 -19.06 7.39
C LEU A 13 40.61 -18.26 8.17
N THR A 14 41.04 -17.35 9.06
CA THR A 14 40.11 -16.50 9.83
C THR A 14 39.46 -15.40 8.99
N ILE A 15 40.13 -14.87 7.98
CA ILE A 15 39.58 -13.87 7.06
C ILE A 15 38.53 -14.52 6.12
N SER A 16 38.72 -15.80 5.72
CA SER A 16 37.81 -16.53 4.85
C SER A 16 36.45 -16.84 5.51
N ILE A 17 36.41 -16.94 6.85
CA ILE A 17 35.15 -17.24 7.58
C ILE A 17 34.26 -15.99 7.78
N VAL A 18 34.87 -14.79 7.75
CA VAL A 18 34.10 -13.52 7.95
C VAL A 18 33.31 -13.11 6.71
N VAL A 19 33.63 -13.63 5.52
CA VAL A 19 32.93 -13.23 4.25
C VAL A 19 31.64 -14.01 3.99
N LEU A 20 31.31 -15.05 4.78
CA LEU A 20 30.13 -15.89 4.57
C LEU A 20 28.91 -15.49 5.40
N LEU A 21 28.95 -14.39 6.15
CA LEU A 21 27.75 -13.79 6.73
C LEU A 21 27.12 -12.82 5.72
N VAL A 22 26.70 -13.33 4.57
CA VAL A 22 25.66 -12.67 3.78
C VAL A 22 24.41 -12.77 4.63
N SER A 23 24.23 -11.78 5.51
CA SER A 23 23.02 -11.59 6.28
C SER A 23 21.86 -11.48 5.27
N CYS A 24 21.11 -12.55 5.11
CA CYS A 24 19.84 -12.51 4.42
C CYS A 24 18.93 -11.63 5.30
N ASP A 25 18.79 -10.36 4.94
CA ASP A 25 17.95 -9.42 5.64
C ASP A 25 16.48 -9.91 5.52
N PRO A 26 15.85 -10.33 6.64
CA PRO A 26 14.48 -10.86 6.59
C PRO A 26 13.51 -9.86 5.99
N ALA A 27 13.73 -8.56 6.20
CA ALA A 27 12.88 -7.50 5.65
C ALA A 27 12.86 -7.56 4.12
N LYS A 28 14.01 -7.68 3.47
CA LYS A 28 14.11 -7.80 2.00
C LYS A 28 13.37 -9.01 1.43
N LYS A 29 13.31 -10.11 2.20
CA LYS A 29 12.55 -11.30 1.80
C LYS A 29 11.05 -10.99 1.76
N TYR A 30 10.52 -10.31 2.79
CA TYR A 30 9.11 -9.97 2.87
C TYR A 30 8.72 -8.88 1.86
N GLU A 31 9.55 -7.85 1.68
CA GLU A 31 9.37 -6.83 0.63
C GLU A 31 9.31 -7.46 -0.77
N LYS A 32 10.23 -8.41 -1.04
CA LYS A 32 10.21 -9.14 -2.30
C LYS A 32 8.94 -9.96 -2.46
N ALA A 33 8.50 -10.67 -1.42
CA ALA A 33 7.29 -11.48 -1.45
C ALA A 33 6.05 -10.63 -1.71
N GLU A 34 5.93 -9.46 -1.08
CA GLU A 34 4.85 -8.50 -1.34
C GLU A 34 4.87 -8.03 -2.80
N LYS A 35 6.03 -7.62 -3.31
CA LYS A 35 6.18 -7.19 -4.70
C LYS A 35 5.79 -8.29 -5.70
N ASP A 36 6.21 -9.52 -5.42
CA ASP A 36 5.87 -10.68 -6.25
C ASP A 36 4.34 -10.95 -6.20
N ALA A 37 3.70 -10.79 -5.03
CA ALA A 37 2.25 -10.93 -4.87
C ALA A 37 1.47 -9.85 -5.65
N ILE A 38 1.91 -8.59 -5.57
CA ILE A 38 1.33 -7.47 -6.34
C ILE A 38 1.45 -7.75 -7.84
N ASN A 39 2.65 -8.10 -8.32
CA ASN A 39 2.89 -8.39 -9.73
C ASN A 39 2.02 -9.56 -10.23
N ASN A 40 1.92 -10.62 -9.43
CA ASN A 40 1.06 -11.75 -9.76
C ASN A 40 -0.42 -11.34 -9.86
N TYR A 41 -0.92 -10.55 -8.91
CA TYR A 41 -2.29 -10.02 -8.93
C TYR A 41 -2.56 -9.21 -10.20
N LEU A 42 -1.67 -8.29 -10.55
CA LEU A 42 -1.80 -7.46 -11.74
C LEU A 42 -1.73 -8.28 -13.03
N ASN A 43 -0.88 -9.30 -13.10
CA ASN A 43 -0.76 -10.19 -14.25
C ASN A 43 -2.02 -11.03 -14.45
N VAL A 44 -2.56 -11.63 -13.38
CA VAL A 44 -3.80 -12.42 -13.44
C VAL A 44 -4.99 -11.54 -13.81
N ASN A 45 -4.99 -10.28 -13.40
CA ASN A 45 -6.04 -9.30 -13.68
C ASN A 45 -5.61 -8.28 -14.75
N SER A 46 -4.83 -8.70 -15.75
CA SER A 46 -4.28 -7.81 -16.79
C SER A 46 -5.34 -7.16 -17.70
N ASN A 47 -6.58 -7.66 -17.67
CA ASN A 47 -7.73 -7.03 -18.31
C ASN A 47 -8.22 -5.78 -17.54
N LEU A 48 -7.79 -5.57 -16.30
CA LEU A 48 -8.08 -4.38 -15.49
C LEU A 48 -6.98 -3.35 -15.69
N ASN A 49 -7.35 -2.14 -16.06
CA ASN A 49 -6.40 -1.07 -16.40
C ASN A 49 -5.93 -0.32 -15.13
N PHE A 50 -5.19 -0.99 -14.25
CA PHE A 50 -4.57 -0.33 -13.12
C PHE A 50 -3.46 0.63 -13.57
N VAL A 51 -3.51 1.88 -13.10
CA VAL A 51 -2.49 2.90 -13.34
C VAL A 51 -1.66 3.08 -12.08
N GLN A 52 -0.37 2.80 -12.16
CA GLN A 52 0.54 3.02 -11.04
C GLN A 52 0.81 4.52 -10.85
N GLN A 53 0.63 4.99 -9.62
CA GLN A 53 0.93 6.34 -9.20
C GLN A 53 2.41 6.48 -8.78
N PRO A 54 2.98 7.69 -8.77
CA PRO A 54 4.37 7.92 -8.33
C PRO A 54 4.68 7.45 -6.91
N SER A 55 3.68 7.40 -6.03
CA SER A 55 3.77 6.87 -4.66
C SER A 55 3.95 5.36 -4.59
N GLY A 56 3.59 4.65 -5.67
CA GLY A 56 3.49 3.19 -5.73
C GLY A 56 2.06 2.65 -5.59
N LEU A 57 1.06 3.51 -5.30
CA LEU A 57 -0.35 3.14 -5.34
C LEU A 57 -0.75 2.70 -6.76
N TYR A 58 -1.64 1.70 -6.88
CA TYR A 58 -2.27 1.37 -8.15
C TYR A 58 -3.74 1.77 -8.10
N TYR A 59 -4.18 2.52 -9.09
CA TYR A 59 -5.52 3.09 -9.20
C TYR A 59 -6.26 2.55 -10.42
N LEU A 60 -7.49 2.09 -10.24
CA LEU A 60 -8.40 1.67 -11.29
C LEU A 60 -9.71 2.45 -11.16
N GLU A 61 -10.01 3.32 -12.11
CA GLU A 61 -11.33 3.95 -12.21
C GLU A 61 -12.35 2.93 -12.74
N VAL A 62 -13.35 2.60 -11.91
CA VAL A 62 -14.44 1.68 -12.28
C VAL A 62 -15.63 2.45 -12.83
N VAL A 63 -15.96 3.57 -12.19
CA VAL A 63 -17.02 4.51 -12.63
C VAL A 63 -16.47 5.92 -12.46
N ALA A 64 -16.41 6.68 -13.54
CA ALA A 64 -16.01 8.08 -13.48
C ALA A 64 -17.08 8.89 -12.72
N GLY A 65 -16.69 9.59 -11.67
CA GLY A 65 -17.56 10.52 -10.98
C GLY A 65 -17.74 11.81 -11.79
N THR A 66 -18.89 12.43 -11.68
CA THR A 66 -19.21 13.69 -12.37
C THR A 66 -19.18 14.90 -11.43
N GLY A 67 -19.14 14.66 -10.14
CA GLY A 67 -19.14 15.71 -9.14
C GLY A 67 -17.76 16.30 -8.85
N ARG A 68 -17.66 17.01 -7.74
CA ARG A 68 -16.43 17.67 -7.29
C ARG A 68 -15.33 16.63 -6.96
N GLN A 69 -14.11 16.92 -7.39
CA GLN A 69 -12.92 16.23 -6.89
C GLN A 69 -12.55 16.78 -5.51
N PRO A 70 -12.28 15.93 -4.51
CA PRO A 70 -11.92 16.40 -3.18
C PRO A 70 -10.55 17.10 -3.18
N VAL A 71 -10.44 18.11 -2.35
CA VAL A 71 -9.17 18.76 -2.02
C VAL A 71 -8.94 18.64 -0.51
N LYS A 72 -7.68 18.81 -0.09
CA LYS A 72 -7.29 18.72 1.32
C LYS A 72 -8.26 19.52 2.22
N LEU A 73 -8.68 18.90 3.32
CA LEU A 73 -9.65 19.37 4.32
C LEU A 73 -11.11 19.38 3.87
N ASP A 74 -11.45 18.94 2.65
CA ASP A 74 -12.84 18.63 2.34
C ASP A 74 -13.31 17.43 3.17
N THR A 75 -14.58 17.39 3.55
CA THR A 75 -15.17 16.21 4.20
C THR A 75 -15.69 15.26 3.12
N VAL A 76 -15.19 14.02 3.14
CA VAL A 76 -15.60 12.96 2.22
C VAL A 76 -16.52 11.97 2.90
N TYR A 77 -17.46 11.41 2.12
CA TYR A 77 -18.41 10.39 2.52
C TYR A 77 -18.16 9.16 1.64
N VAL A 78 -17.70 8.08 2.24
CA VAL A 78 -17.15 6.94 1.53
C VAL A 78 -17.84 5.65 1.93
N VAL A 79 -18.18 4.83 0.93
CA VAL A 79 -18.51 3.42 1.10
C VAL A 79 -17.35 2.61 0.57
N TYR A 80 -16.89 1.60 1.31
CA TYR A 80 -15.75 0.80 0.90
C TYR A 80 -15.85 -0.66 1.31
N THR A 81 -15.05 -1.48 0.65
CA THR A 81 -14.73 -2.86 1.04
C THR A 81 -13.24 -3.06 0.94
N GLY A 82 -12.59 -3.37 2.07
CA GLY A 82 -11.18 -3.73 2.15
C GLY A 82 -10.98 -5.24 2.02
N LYS A 83 -10.05 -5.65 1.15
CA LYS A 83 -9.77 -7.05 0.80
C LYS A 83 -8.28 -7.32 0.78
N PHE A 84 -7.91 -8.55 1.06
CA PHE A 84 -6.61 -9.10 0.68
C PHE A 84 -6.57 -9.38 -0.83
N LEU A 85 -5.37 -9.56 -1.41
CA LEU A 85 -5.21 -9.88 -2.84
C LEU A 85 -5.85 -11.22 -3.25
N ASN A 86 -6.13 -12.11 -2.30
CA ASN A 86 -6.86 -13.36 -2.53
C ASN A 86 -8.39 -13.19 -2.52
N GLY A 87 -8.90 -11.96 -2.34
CA GLY A 87 -10.32 -11.62 -2.33
C GLY A 87 -11.00 -11.70 -0.96
N ASN A 88 -10.34 -12.22 0.07
CA ASN A 88 -10.92 -12.27 1.42
C ASN A 88 -11.14 -10.86 1.97
N VAL A 89 -12.36 -10.55 2.39
CA VAL A 89 -12.72 -9.27 2.98
C VAL A 89 -12.23 -9.23 4.43
N PHE A 90 -11.54 -8.14 4.81
CA PHE A 90 -11.14 -7.90 6.19
C PHE A 90 -11.92 -6.76 6.84
N ASP A 91 -12.50 -5.85 6.04
CA ASP A 91 -13.28 -4.72 6.53
C ASP A 91 -14.26 -4.22 5.46
N SER A 92 -15.43 -3.72 5.86
CA SER A 92 -16.41 -3.14 4.95
C SER A 92 -17.47 -2.34 5.71
N ASN A 93 -17.93 -1.25 5.11
CA ASN A 93 -19.09 -0.51 5.60
C ASN A 93 -20.32 -0.57 4.66
N VAL A 94 -20.30 -1.48 3.68
CA VAL A 94 -21.42 -1.70 2.76
C VAL A 94 -22.66 -2.13 3.53
N GLY A 95 -23.78 -1.44 3.30
CA GLY A 95 -25.04 -1.68 4.03
C GLY A 95 -25.12 -1.05 5.42
N GLY A 96 -24.04 -0.37 5.86
CA GLY A 96 -23.96 0.37 7.11
C GLY A 96 -23.83 1.88 6.91
N ASN A 97 -23.30 2.55 7.92
CA ASN A 97 -23.02 3.98 7.84
C ASN A 97 -21.80 4.28 6.96
N GLN A 98 -21.89 5.37 6.19
CA GLN A 98 -20.74 5.85 5.43
C GLN A 98 -19.60 6.25 6.37
N LEU A 99 -18.37 5.97 5.94
CA LEU A 99 -17.18 6.52 6.58
C LEU A 99 -17.08 8.01 6.22
N VAL A 100 -17.03 8.87 7.24
CA VAL A 100 -17.01 10.34 7.06
C VAL A 100 -15.80 10.91 7.76
N PHE A 101 -14.92 11.57 7.01
CA PHE A 101 -13.68 12.15 7.56
C PHE A 101 -13.17 13.31 6.69
N PRO A 102 -12.35 14.22 7.25
CA PRO A 102 -11.67 15.26 6.48
C PRO A 102 -10.47 14.66 5.72
N ILE A 103 -10.47 14.78 4.39
CA ILE A 103 -9.45 14.19 3.52
C ILE A 103 -8.10 14.92 3.63
N GLY A 104 -7.00 14.19 3.56
CA GLY A 104 -5.65 14.74 3.57
C GLY A 104 -5.15 15.14 4.96
N THR A 105 -5.74 14.60 6.02
CA THR A 105 -5.38 14.85 7.42
C THR A 105 -4.48 13.77 8.02
N GLY A 106 -4.40 12.60 7.37
CA GLY A 106 -3.69 11.44 7.89
C GLY A 106 -4.50 10.66 8.92
N GLU A 107 -5.82 10.87 9.00
CA GLU A 107 -6.71 10.06 9.84
C GLU A 107 -6.86 8.64 9.29
N MET A 108 -6.76 8.49 7.96
CA MET A 108 -6.82 7.20 7.28
C MET A 108 -5.45 6.80 6.73
N LEU A 109 -5.35 5.58 6.20
CA LEU A 109 -4.13 5.11 5.52
C LEU A 109 -3.75 6.06 4.38
N THR A 110 -2.46 6.34 4.23
CA THR A 110 -1.95 7.26 3.21
C THR A 110 -2.43 6.89 1.81
N GLY A 111 -2.35 5.60 1.45
CA GLY A 111 -2.81 5.14 0.13
C GLY A 111 -4.32 5.21 -0.04
N PHE A 112 -5.11 5.06 1.04
CA PHE A 112 -6.56 5.20 0.99
C PHE A 112 -6.97 6.65 0.74
N GLU A 113 -6.37 7.61 1.46
CA GLU A 113 -6.61 9.04 1.24
C GLU A 113 -6.15 9.47 -0.17
N GLU A 114 -4.97 9.02 -0.62
CA GLU A 114 -4.47 9.30 -1.96
C GLU A 114 -5.44 8.81 -3.04
N GLY A 115 -5.92 7.57 -2.93
CA GLY A 115 -6.87 7.00 -3.88
C GLY A 115 -8.16 7.80 -3.98
N ILE A 116 -8.71 8.24 -2.84
CA ILE A 116 -9.93 9.07 -2.81
C ILE A 116 -9.68 10.44 -3.43
N MET A 117 -8.49 11.03 -3.24
CA MET A 117 -8.16 12.33 -3.83
C MET A 117 -8.04 12.29 -5.36
N LEU A 118 -7.85 11.11 -5.97
CA LEU A 118 -7.87 10.91 -7.42
C LEU A 118 -9.30 10.82 -7.98
N MET A 119 -10.29 10.51 -7.14
CA MET A 119 -11.70 10.32 -7.54
C MET A 119 -12.44 11.64 -7.67
N LYS A 120 -13.59 11.57 -8.34
CA LYS A 120 -14.63 12.62 -8.28
C LYS A 120 -15.86 12.07 -7.56
N GLN A 121 -16.62 12.93 -6.91
CA GLN A 121 -17.89 12.56 -6.26
C GLN A 121 -18.82 11.81 -7.23
N GLY A 122 -19.45 10.75 -6.73
CA GLY A 122 -20.28 9.82 -7.49
C GLY A 122 -19.48 8.74 -8.24
N GLY A 123 -18.15 8.78 -8.15
CA GLY A 123 -17.26 7.78 -8.77
C GLY A 123 -17.07 6.52 -7.92
N LYS A 124 -16.61 5.47 -8.60
CA LYS A 124 -16.17 4.22 -7.98
C LYS A 124 -14.77 3.87 -8.50
N ALA A 125 -13.94 3.41 -7.61
CA ALA A 125 -12.57 3.00 -7.93
C ALA A 125 -12.17 1.75 -7.14
N THR A 126 -11.27 0.98 -7.70
CA THR A 126 -10.50 -0.02 -6.96
C THR A 126 -9.07 0.47 -6.84
N ILE A 127 -8.53 0.46 -5.64
CA ILE A 127 -7.12 0.78 -5.40
C ILE A 127 -6.40 -0.44 -4.84
N LEU A 128 -5.16 -0.67 -5.32
CA LEU A 128 -4.24 -1.61 -4.71
C LEU A 128 -3.17 -0.80 -3.98
N VAL A 129 -3.13 -1.00 -2.66
CA VAL A 129 -2.32 -0.22 -1.73
C VAL A 129 -1.18 -1.10 -1.22
N PRO A 130 0.08 -0.84 -1.62
CA PRO A 130 1.24 -1.50 -1.04
C PRO A 130 1.36 -1.23 0.46
N SER A 131 1.99 -2.13 1.20
CA SER A 131 2.08 -2.06 2.66
C SER A 131 2.67 -0.75 3.18
N ASN A 132 3.65 -0.17 2.49
CA ASN A 132 4.27 1.11 2.85
C ASN A 132 3.30 2.31 2.80
N LEU A 133 2.19 2.19 2.08
CA LEU A 133 1.10 3.17 2.05
C LEU A 133 -0.11 2.72 2.91
N ALA A 134 0.01 1.58 3.60
CA ALA A 134 -1.00 0.97 4.46
C ALA A 134 -0.44 0.73 5.88
N TYR A 135 -0.36 -0.52 6.32
CA TYR A 135 0.04 -0.89 7.69
C TYR A 135 1.53 -1.24 7.84
N GLY A 136 2.33 -1.05 6.78
CA GLY A 136 3.78 -1.18 6.80
C GLY A 136 4.29 -2.57 7.16
N THR A 137 5.44 -2.56 7.82
CA THR A 137 6.15 -3.79 8.24
C THR A 137 5.54 -4.47 9.45
N GLN A 138 4.74 -3.73 10.24
CA GLN A 138 4.17 -4.22 11.50
C GLN A 138 2.81 -4.90 11.30
N GLY A 139 2.06 -4.51 10.25
CA GLY A 139 0.67 -4.95 10.10
C GLY A 139 -0.27 -4.31 11.12
N PHE A 140 -1.52 -4.80 11.18
CA PHE A 140 -2.55 -4.29 12.10
C PHE A 140 -3.62 -5.36 12.35
N TYR A 141 -3.88 -5.73 13.59
CA TYR A 141 -4.80 -6.80 13.99
C TYR A 141 -4.57 -8.09 13.16
N THR A 142 -5.52 -8.43 12.28
CA THR A 142 -5.48 -9.64 11.44
C THR A 142 -4.69 -9.44 10.14
N ILE A 143 -4.22 -8.22 9.85
CA ILE A 143 -3.46 -7.90 8.64
C ILE A 143 -1.96 -8.03 8.96
N PRO A 144 -1.26 -9.00 8.36
CA PRO A 144 0.17 -9.16 8.58
C PRO A 144 0.98 -7.96 8.06
N GLY A 145 2.20 -7.78 8.57
CA GLY A 145 3.16 -6.85 7.96
C GLY A 145 3.48 -7.22 6.52
N TYR A 146 3.93 -6.26 5.73
CA TYR A 146 4.28 -6.43 4.32
C TYR A 146 3.11 -6.97 3.47
N THR A 147 1.88 -6.54 3.79
CA THR A 147 0.67 -7.00 3.10
C THR A 147 0.07 -5.89 2.27
N ALA A 148 0.05 -6.07 0.95
CA ALA A 148 -0.69 -5.21 0.05
C ALA A 148 -2.20 -5.46 0.16
N LEU A 149 -2.99 -4.40 0.06
CA LEU A 149 -4.43 -4.40 0.25
C LEU A 149 -5.16 -3.90 -0.99
N LEU A 150 -6.38 -4.38 -1.19
CA LEU A 150 -7.32 -3.86 -2.16
C LEU A 150 -8.44 -3.12 -1.44
N TYR A 151 -8.86 -1.99 -1.98
CA TYR A 151 -10.08 -1.31 -1.55
C TYR A 151 -10.95 -1.02 -2.76
N ASP A 152 -12.17 -1.53 -2.74
CA ASP A 152 -13.24 -1.03 -3.61
C ASP A 152 -13.91 0.13 -2.92
N ILE A 153 -13.94 1.29 -3.58
CA ILE A 153 -14.35 2.56 -2.98
C ILE A 153 -15.45 3.19 -3.83
N GLU A 154 -16.51 3.68 -3.17
CA GLU A 154 -17.48 4.60 -3.72
C GLU A 154 -17.37 5.94 -2.99
N LEU A 155 -17.04 7.01 -3.71
CA LEU A 155 -17.02 8.37 -3.19
C LEU A 155 -18.42 9.00 -3.33
N ALA A 156 -19.27 8.79 -2.33
CA ALA A 156 -20.68 9.17 -2.40
C ALA A 156 -20.87 10.68 -2.37
N LYS A 157 -20.09 11.41 -1.53
CA LYS A 157 -20.23 12.87 -1.39
C LYS A 157 -18.91 13.52 -1.02
N VAL A 158 -18.72 14.75 -1.50
CA VAL A 158 -17.65 15.66 -1.09
C VAL A 158 -18.28 16.96 -0.59
N ALA A 159 -18.14 17.24 0.70
CA ALA A 159 -18.55 18.50 1.29
C ALA A 159 -17.33 19.44 1.43
N PRO A 160 -17.45 20.72 1.03
CA PRO A 160 -16.37 21.68 1.14
C PRO A 160 -15.88 21.82 2.58
N GLY A 161 -14.55 21.83 2.75
CA GLY A 161 -13.93 22.08 4.04
C GLY A 161 -14.03 23.55 4.48
N PRO A 162 -13.59 23.87 5.70
CA PRO A 162 -13.78 25.20 6.30
C PRO A 162 -13.10 26.35 5.53
N ASN A 163 -12.19 26.06 4.62
CA ASN A 163 -11.47 27.05 3.81
C ASN A 163 -12.03 27.21 2.38
N ALA A 164 -13.06 26.46 1.98
CA ALA A 164 -13.60 26.48 0.62
C ALA A 164 -14.35 27.79 0.28
N SER A 165 -14.78 28.55 1.29
CA SER A 165 -15.52 29.80 1.14
C SER A 165 -14.62 31.06 1.07
N LYS A 166 -13.30 30.90 0.99
CA LYS A 166 -12.33 32.01 0.96
C LYS A 166 -11.67 32.25 -0.41
N LYS A 167 -12.33 31.83 -1.51
CA LYS A 167 -11.91 32.18 -2.88
C LYS A 167 -12.92 33.06 -3.55
#